data_48413be35789f8814a567800e4c3c59a
#
_entry.id   48413be35789f8814a567800e4c3c59a
#
_cell.length_a   1.000
_cell.length_b   1.000
_cell.length_c   1.000
_cell.angle_alpha   90.00
_cell.angle_beta   90.00
_cell.angle_gamma   90.00
#
_symmetry.space_group_name_H-M   'P 1'
#
loop_
_entity.id
_entity.type
_entity.pdbx_description
1 polymer ?
#
loop_
_entity_poly.entity_id
_entity_poly.type
_entity_poly.pdbx_seq_one_letter_code
_entity_poly.pdbx_strand_id
1 'polypeptide(L)'
;MANKRRFKIEIDGKDYTIIGESSAEHMRAVVHVIQEQLAEVKELMPGISDERAAILLAINAVSDQLKQQEKIDRLQQQLGKTDQEQQ
;
A
#
# COMPACT_ATOMS: atom_id res chain seq x y z
N MET A 1 -14.04 13.14 -14.85
CA MET A 1 -13.46 11.95 -15.46
C MET A 1 -12.09 11.68 -14.88
N ALA A 2 -11.85 10.46 -14.49
CA ALA A 2 -10.56 10.08 -13.98
C ALA A 2 -9.56 9.96 -15.13
N ASN A 3 -8.43 10.63 -15.02
CA ASN A 3 -7.37 10.60 -16.03
C ASN A 3 -6.35 9.55 -15.64
N LYS A 4 -6.18 8.56 -16.50
CA LYS A 4 -5.13 7.56 -16.31
C LYS A 4 -3.81 8.17 -16.72
N ARG A 5 -2.81 8.04 -15.86
CA ARG A 5 -1.47 8.55 -16.10
C ARG A 5 -0.48 7.42 -16.12
N ARG A 6 0.59 7.61 -16.85
CA ARG A 6 1.73 6.69 -16.83
C ARG A 6 2.77 7.24 -15.89
N PHE A 7 3.21 6.39 -14.98
CA PHE A 7 4.27 6.73 -14.05
C PHE A 7 5.46 5.82 -14.29
N LYS A 8 6.61 6.44 -14.52
CA LYS A 8 7.87 5.69 -14.54
C LYS A 8 8.44 5.71 -13.15
N ILE A 9 8.60 4.53 -12.57
CA ILE A 9 9.12 4.40 -11.22
C ILE A 9 10.33 3.46 -11.24
N GLU A 10 11.21 3.66 -10.27
CA GLU A 10 12.36 2.79 -10.09
C GLU A 10 12.27 2.17 -8.71
N ILE A 11 12.33 0.85 -8.66
CA ILE A 11 12.34 0.09 -7.41
C ILE A 11 13.46 -0.92 -7.48
N ASP A 12 14.38 -0.84 -6.51
CA ASP A 12 15.51 -1.76 -6.40
C ASP A 12 16.33 -1.83 -7.68
N GLY A 13 16.56 -0.68 -8.30
CA GLY A 13 17.37 -0.56 -9.50
C GLY A 13 16.68 -0.97 -10.79
N LYS A 14 15.40 -1.31 -10.75
CA LYS A 14 14.64 -1.72 -11.92
C LYS A 14 13.53 -0.73 -12.22
N ASP A 15 13.33 -0.47 -13.49
CA ASP A 15 12.32 0.48 -13.96
C ASP A 15 10.99 -0.21 -14.23
N TYR A 16 9.93 0.44 -13.80
CA TYR A 16 8.56 -0.04 -14.05
C TYR A 16 7.70 1.11 -14.56
N THR A 17 6.78 0.79 -15.44
CA THR A 17 5.77 1.75 -15.87
C THR A 17 4.43 1.32 -15.29
N ILE A 18 3.81 2.22 -14.54
CA ILE A 18 2.53 1.95 -13.91
C ILE A 18 1.49 2.89 -14.48
N ILE A 19 0.32 2.36 -14.77
CA ILE A 19 -0.82 3.14 -15.23
C ILE A 19 -1.79 3.25 -14.07
N GLY A 20 -2.13 4.48 -13.69
CA GLY A 20 -3.04 4.70 -12.57
C GLY A 20 -3.63 6.08 -12.60
N GLU A 21 -4.60 6.30 -11.72
CA GLU A 21 -5.32 7.56 -11.62
C GLU A 21 -4.81 8.44 -10.49
N SER A 22 -3.83 7.95 -9.74
CA SER A 22 -3.28 8.67 -8.59
C SER A 22 -2.44 9.87 -9.02
N SER A 23 -2.24 10.79 -8.11
CA SER A 23 -1.34 11.91 -8.36
C SER A 23 0.12 11.45 -8.35
N ALA A 24 1.00 12.24 -8.96
CA ALA A 24 2.43 11.96 -8.93
C ALA A 24 2.97 11.96 -7.51
N GLU A 25 2.45 12.86 -6.67
CA GLU A 25 2.84 12.94 -5.26
C GLU A 25 2.47 11.66 -4.51
N HIS A 26 1.25 11.17 -4.72
CA HIS A 26 0.82 9.91 -4.12
C HIS A 26 1.69 8.74 -4.58
N MET A 27 2.01 8.69 -5.87
CA MET A 27 2.83 7.61 -6.42
C MET A 27 4.25 7.64 -5.84
N ARG A 28 4.82 8.82 -5.62
CA ARG A 28 6.13 8.93 -4.96
C ARG A 28 6.08 8.38 -3.55
N ALA A 29 5.01 8.66 -2.81
CA ALA A 29 4.83 8.12 -1.46
C ALA A 29 4.73 6.60 -1.49
N VAL A 30 3.98 6.05 -2.45
CA VAL A 30 3.85 4.59 -2.62
C VAL A 30 5.21 3.94 -2.87
N VAL A 31 5.99 4.50 -3.79
CA VAL A 31 7.32 3.97 -4.13
C VAL A 31 8.23 4.02 -2.90
N HIS A 32 8.21 5.13 -2.17
CA HIS A 32 9.03 5.29 -0.98
C HIS A 32 8.74 4.20 0.06
N VAL A 33 7.46 3.96 0.34
CA VAL A 33 7.06 2.93 1.30
C VAL A 33 7.47 1.54 0.82
N ILE A 34 7.29 1.25 -0.47
CA ILE A 34 7.70 -0.04 -1.03
C ILE A 34 9.20 -0.25 -0.86
N GLN A 35 10.00 0.78 -1.16
CA GLN A 35 11.46 0.68 -1.04
C GLN A 35 11.89 0.45 0.41
N GLU A 36 11.27 1.13 1.36
CA GLU A 36 11.55 0.92 2.77
C GLU A 36 11.23 -0.50 3.22
N GLN A 37 10.06 -0.99 2.85
CA GLN A 37 9.62 -2.33 3.23
C GLN A 37 10.49 -3.40 2.57
N LEU A 38 10.87 -3.19 1.32
CA LEU A 38 11.71 -4.12 0.60
C LEU A 38 13.10 -4.22 1.24
N ALA A 39 13.68 -3.08 1.62
CA ALA A 39 14.96 -3.04 2.32
C ALA A 39 14.88 -3.79 3.64
N GLU A 40 13.78 -3.62 4.38
CA GLU A 40 13.55 -4.29 5.65
C GLU A 40 13.48 -5.81 5.48
N VAL A 41 12.73 -6.28 4.48
CA VAL A 41 12.63 -7.71 4.17
C VAL A 41 14.00 -8.30 3.86
N LYS A 42 14.79 -7.59 3.05
CA LYS A 42 16.12 -8.06 2.66
C LYS A 42 17.09 -8.08 3.83
N GLU A 43 16.94 -7.16 4.76
CA GLU A 43 17.75 -7.13 5.97
C GLU A 43 17.43 -8.29 6.89
N LEU A 44 16.13 -8.60 7.06
CA LEU A 44 15.68 -9.69 7.91
C LEU A 44 15.93 -11.06 7.29
N MET A 45 15.93 -11.14 5.98
CA MET A 45 16.10 -12.40 5.25
C MET A 45 17.20 -12.27 4.18
N PRO A 46 18.46 -12.24 4.60
CA PRO A 46 19.56 -12.12 3.64
C PRO A 46 19.56 -13.27 2.62
N GLY A 47 19.77 -12.95 1.37
CA GLY A 47 19.76 -13.94 0.31
C GLY A 47 18.39 -14.25 -0.26
N ILE A 48 17.33 -13.62 0.23
CA ILE A 48 16.00 -13.82 -0.35
C ILE A 48 16.00 -13.30 -1.80
N SER A 49 15.33 -14.05 -2.70
CA SER A 49 15.19 -13.61 -4.09
C SER A 49 14.24 -12.41 -4.18
N ASP A 50 14.42 -11.61 -5.22
CA ASP A 50 13.54 -10.46 -5.45
C ASP A 50 12.09 -10.88 -5.60
N GLU A 51 11.84 -12.01 -6.27
CA GLU A 51 10.51 -12.54 -6.45
C GLU A 51 9.83 -12.87 -5.12
N ARG A 52 10.53 -13.57 -4.26
CA ARG A 52 9.99 -13.93 -2.94
C ARG A 52 9.81 -12.71 -2.04
N ALA A 53 10.74 -11.78 -2.10
CA ALA A 53 10.62 -10.54 -1.34
C ALA A 53 9.37 -9.77 -1.77
N ALA A 54 9.11 -9.69 -3.07
CA ALA A 54 7.92 -9.02 -3.60
C ALA A 54 6.64 -9.70 -3.12
N ILE A 55 6.60 -11.02 -3.08
CA ILE A 55 5.42 -11.75 -2.59
C ILE A 55 5.19 -11.49 -1.10
N LEU A 56 6.25 -11.52 -0.29
CA LEU A 56 6.11 -11.20 1.13
C LEU A 56 5.61 -9.78 1.35
N LEU A 57 6.12 -8.85 0.54
CA LEU A 57 5.66 -7.46 0.59
C LEU A 57 4.17 -7.38 0.29
N ALA A 58 3.72 -8.08 -0.75
CA ALA A 58 2.31 -8.10 -1.13
C ALA A 58 1.44 -8.67 -0.02
N ILE A 59 1.88 -9.76 0.62
CA ILE A 59 1.15 -10.37 1.74
C ILE A 59 1.01 -9.37 2.88
N ASN A 60 2.10 -8.70 3.24
CA ASN A 60 2.07 -7.71 4.33
C ASN A 60 1.17 -6.53 3.99
N ALA A 61 1.23 -6.05 2.74
CA ALA A 61 0.40 -4.93 2.30
C ALA A 61 -1.09 -5.28 2.36
N VAL A 62 -1.46 -6.46 1.89
CA VAL A 62 -2.86 -6.89 1.92
C VAL A 62 -3.32 -7.11 3.37
N SER A 63 -2.47 -7.70 4.21
CA SER A 63 -2.79 -7.86 5.62
C SER A 63 -3.06 -6.53 6.29
N ASP A 64 -2.21 -5.53 6.04
CA ASP A 64 -2.40 -4.20 6.60
C ASP A 64 -3.68 -3.55 6.07
N GLN A 65 -3.95 -3.73 4.78
CA GLN A 65 -5.17 -3.21 4.16
C GLN A 65 -6.42 -3.78 4.84
N LEU A 66 -6.44 -5.07 5.11
CA LEU A 66 -7.57 -5.71 5.77
C LEU A 66 -7.73 -5.24 7.20
N LYS A 67 -6.64 -5.06 7.92
CA LYS A 67 -6.67 -4.52 9.29
C LYS A 67 -7.21 -3.09 9.30
N GLN A 68 -6.79 -2.27 8.34
CA GLN A 68 -7.28 -0.91 8.21
C GLN A 68 -8.77 -0.89 7.88
N GLN A 69 -9.21 -1.80 7.02
CA GLN A 69 -10.63 -1.89 6.67
C GLN A 69 -11.50 -2.29 7.88
N GLU A 70 -11.02 -3.23 8.69
CA GLU A 70 -11.71 -3.60 9.93
C GLU A 70 -11.83 -2.41 10.88
N LYS A 71 -10.77 -1.62 10.97
CA LYS A 71 -10.77 -0.43 11.82
C LYS A 71 -11.76 0.61 11.30
N ILE A 72 -11.79 0.82 9.99
CA ILE A 72 -12.75 1.74 9.35
C ILE A 72 -14.18 1.28 9.65
N ASP A 73 -14.46 0.00 9.48
CA ASP A 73 -15.79 -0.55 9.70
C ASP A 73 -16.23 -0.36 11.15
N ARG A 74 -15.34 -0.59 12.11
CA ARG A 74 -15.66 -0.38 13.52
C ARG A 74 -15.94 1.08 13.84
N LEU A 75 -15.14 1.98 13.27
CA LEU A 75 -15.35 3.41 13.47
C LEU A 75 -16.67 3.87 12.86
N GLN A 76 -17.02 3.35 11.69
CA GLN A 76 -18.30 3.67 11.06
C GLN A 76 -19.48 3.15 11.88
N GLN A 77 -19.35 1.96 12.46
CA GLN A 77 -20.39 1.42 13.34
C GLN A 77 -20.57 2.28 14.58
N GLN A 78 -19.48 2.76 15.16
CA GLN A 78 -19.55 3.63 16.33
C GLN A 78 -20.22 4.95 15.99
N LEU A 79 -19.91 5.52 14.84
CA LEU A 79 -20.57 6.74 14.39
C LEU A 79 -22.05 6.52 14.11
N GLY A 80 -22.39 5.39 13.49
CA GLY A 80 -23.77 5.04 13.23
C GLY A 80 -24.59 4.86 14.50
N LYS A 81 -24.01 4.23 15.52
CA LYS A 81 -24.68 4.08 16.82
C LYS A 81 -24.91 5.43 17.48
N THR A 82 -23.91 6.30 17.42
CA THR A 82 -24.03 7.64 18.01
C THR A 82 -25.14 8.41 17.34
N ASP A 83 -25.21 8.36 16.02
CA ASP A 83 -26.28 9.02 15.27
C ASP A 83 -27.65 8.44 15.62
N GLN A 84 -27.76 7.14 15.77
CA GLN A 84 -28.99 6.47 16.13
C GLN A 84 -29.44 6.80 17.54
N GLU A 85 -28.50 6.94 18.47
CA GLU A 85 -28.81 7.28 19.85
C GLU A 85 -29.31 8.71 20.01
N GLN A 86 -28.94 9.58 19.09
CA GLN A 86 -29.36 10.98 19.14
C GLN A 86 -30.74 11.20 18.55
N GLN A 87 -31.29 10.23 17.89
CA GLN A 87 -32.65 10.29 17.37
C GLN A 87 -33.62 9.79 18.42
#